data_00c719afe97f13c7a802eed7d4b23fbe
#
_entry.id   00c719afe97f13c7a802eed7d4b23fbe
#
_cell.length_a   1.000
_cell.length_b   1.000
_cell.length_c   1.000
_cell.angle_alpha   90.00
_cell.angle_beta   90.00
_cell.angle_gamma   90.00
#
_symmetry.space_group_name_H-M   'P 1'
#
loop_
_entity.id
_entity.type
_entity.pdbx_description
1 polymer ?
#
loop_
_entity_poly.entity_id
_entity_poly.type
_entity_poly.pdbx_seq_one_letter_code
_entity_poly.pdbx_strand_id
1 'polypeptide(L)'
;MIFYLVLIISVSLLSATEYYVSPNGSDENSGTIGAPFQTIQHAADLMQSGDNCYLRAGIYHEEIQINNLNGNASDPITFTNYQDEPVILDGTIPITSAWTVHDGNIYKTTIDFDIWQLFAENRMLISARWPNVNLEDNSLWNDEEFWGHG
;
A
#
# COMPACT_ATOMS: atom_id res chain seq x y z
N MET A 1 -56.67 -23.57 26.38
CA MET A 1 -55.71 -22.47 26.55
C MET A 1 -54.68 -22.62 25.45
N ILE A 2 -54.80 -21.79 24.38
CA ILE A 2 -53.90 -21.87 23.19
C ILE A 2 -52.78 -20.87 23.42
N PHE A 3 -51.56 -21.35 23.55
CA PHE A 3 -50.35 -20.50 23.62
C PHE A 3 -49.93 -20.13 22.18
N TYR A 4 -50.03 -18.87 21.84
CA TYR A 4 -49.43 -18.36 20.63
C TYR A 4 -47.93 -18.09 20.88
N LEU A 5 -47.05 -18.88 20.25
CA LEU A 5 -45.61 -18.60 20.20
C LEU A 5 -45.38 -17.49 19.19
N VAL A 6 -45.12 -16.27 19.65
CA VAL A 6 -44.69 -15.17 18.79
C VAL A 6 -43.20 -15.32 18.52
N LEU A 7 -42.86 -15.77 17.32
CA LEU A 7 -41.47 -15.82 16.86
C LEU A 7 -41.07 -14.40 16.40
N ILE A 8 -40.30 -13.70 17.21
CA ILE A 8 -39.70 -12.41 16.83
C ILE A 8 -38.45 -12.70 15.98
N ILE A 9 -38.58 -12.56 14.65
CA ILE A 9 -37.43 -12.60 13.74
C ILE A 9 -36.82 -11.21 13.77
N SER A 10 -35.67 -11.06 14.46
CA SER A 10 -34.84 -9.86 14.36
C SER A 10 -34.10 -9.88 13.01
N VAL A 11 -34.56 -9.07 12.06
CA VAL A 11 -33.80 -8.78 10.83
C VAL A 11 -32.72 -7.78 11.22
N SER A 12 -31.48 -8.23 11.32
CA SER A 12 -30.33 -7.35 11.40
C SER A 12 -30.20 -6.69 10.03
N LEU A 13 -30.52 -5.40 9.93
CA LEU A 13 -30.14 -4.60 8.77
C LEU A 13 -28.62 -4.49 8.83
N LEU A 14 -27.94 -5.19 7.94
CA LEU A 14 -26.53 -4.98 7.70
C LEU A 14 -26.43 -3.60 7.05
N SER A 15 -25.95 -2.62 7.82
CA SER A 15 -25.67 -1.28 7.31
C SER A 15 -24.25 -1.27 6.79
N ALA A 16 -24.04 -0.72 5.59
CA ALA A 16 -22.72 -0.44 5.06
C ALA A 16 -21.91 0.38 6.07
N THR A 17 -20.68 -0.03 6.32
CA THR A 17 -19.76 0.67 7.22
C THR A 17 -18.83 1.56 6.40
N GLU A 18 -18.51 2.73 6.94
CA GLU A 18 -17.53 3.65 6.38
C GLU A 18 -16.27 3.58 7.22
N TYR A 19 -15.17 3.22 6.58
CA TYR A 19 -13.82 3.23 7.16
C TYR A 19 -13.01 4.36 6.57
N TYR A 20 -12.17 4.96 7.40
CA TYR A 20 -11.26 6.03 7.02
C TYR A 20 -9.84 5.62 7.31
N VAL A 21 -8.96 5.83 6.34
CA VAL A 21 -7.53 5.50 6.43
C VAL A 21 -6.72 6.76 6.18
N SER A 22 -5.68 6.98 6.98
CA SER A 22 -4.77 8.12 6.86
C SER A 22 -3.34 7.68 7.20
N PRO A 23 -2.30 8.13 6.48
CA PRO A 23 -0.91 7.85 6.84
C PRO A 23 -0.53 8.31 8.25
N ASN A 24 -1.28 9.28 8.80
CA ASN A 24 -1.12 9.78 10.16
C ASN A 24 -2.08 9.14 11.17
N GLY A 25 -2.79 8.10 10.79
CA GLY A 25 -3.70 7.34 11.63
C GLY A 25 -2.99 6.30 12.52
N SER A 26 -3.78 5.38 13.05
CA SER A 26 -3.29 4.21 13.78
C SER A 26 -4.27 3.06 13.59
N ASP A 27 -3.76 1.84 13.38
CA ASP A 27 -4.59 0.65 13.24
C ASP A 27 -5.24 0.22 14.58
N GLU A 28 -4.87 0.87 15.68
CA GLU A 28 -5.55 0.75 16.98
C GLU A 28 -6.79 1.65 17.10
N ASN A 29 -7.00 2.56 16.16
CA ASN A 29 -8.16 3.45 16.13
C ASN A 29 -9.44 2.71 15.69
N SER A 30 -10.56 3.42 15.72
CA SER A 30 -11.87 2.87 15.34
C SER A 30 -12.20 2.94 13.85
N GLY A 31 -11.31 3.47 13.01
CA GLY A 31 -11.52 3.62 11.56
C GLY A 31 -12.51 4.73 11.18
N THR A 32 -12.90 5.59 12.11
CA THR A 32 -13.79 6.73 11.83
C THR A 32 -13.01 7.91 11.27
N ILE A 33 -13.70 8.92 10.70
CA ILE A 33 -13.06 10.12 10.16
C ILE A 33 -12.23 10.89 11.22
N GLY A 34 -12.62 10.87 12.48
CA GLY A 34 -11.91 11.50 13.59
C GLY A 34 -10.80 10.64 14.21
N ALA A 35 -10.81 9.34 13.93
CA ALA A 35 -9.85 8.35 14.43
C ALA A 35 -9.59 7.31 13.33
N PRO A 36 -8.92 7.69 12.23
CA PRO A 36 -8.70 6.83 11.07
C PRO A 36 -7.67 5.73 11.36
N PHE A 37 -7.78 4.63 10.64
CA PHE A 37 -6.73 3.62 10.56
C PHE A 37 -5.48 4.18 9.91
N GLN A 38 -4.33 3.52 10.09
CA GLN A 38 -3.09 3.89 9.45
C GLN A 38 -2.93 3.21 8.09
N THR A 39 -3.29 1.93 7.99
CA THR A 39 -3.04 1.11 6.81
C THR A 39 -4.33 0.75 6.07
N ILE A 40 -4.22 0.70 4.74
CA ILE A 40 -5.32 0.24 3.87
C ILE A 40 -5.54 -1.26 4.09
N GLN A 41 -4.47 -2.02 4.34
CA GLN A 41 -4.56 -3.45 4.61
C GLN A 41 -5.44 -3.71 5.83
N HIS A 42 -5.26 -2.96 6.92
CA HIS A 42 -6.08 -3.12 8.13
C HIS A 42 -7.57 -2.88 7.86
N ALA A 43 -7.89 -1.83 7.10
CA ALA A 43 -9.27 -1.58 6.68
C ALA A 43 -9.80 -2.75 5.82
N ALA A 44 -9.03 -3.21 4.84
CA ALA A 44 -9.40 -4.31 3.95
C ALA A 44 -9.73 -5.59 4.71
N ASP A 45 -8.97 -5.91 5.78
CA ASP A 45 -9.18 -7.11 6.58
C ASP A 45 -10.49 -7.08 7.39
N LEU A 46 -11.05 -5.91 7.62
CA LEU A 46 -12.29 -5.72 8.38
C LEU A 46 -13.54 -5.59 7.49
N MET A 47 -13.37 -5.16 6.23
CA MET A 47 -14.47 -4.80 5.35
C MET A 47 -15.34 -5.99 4.96
N GLN A 48 -16.62 -5.72 4.83
CA GLN A 48 -17.64 -6.65 4.38
C GLN A 48 -18.38 -6.10 3.15
N SER A 49 -19.24 -6.92 2.57
CA SER A 49 -20.07 -6.52 1.41
C SER A 49 -20.84 -5.23 1.71
N GLY A 50 -20.71 -4.26 0.83
CA GLY A 50 -21.35 -2.94 0.92
C GLY A 50 -20.52 -1.87 1.63
N ASP A 51 -19.42 -2.21 2.26
CA ASP A 51 -18.58 -1.26 3.00
C ASP A 51 -17.77 -0.34 2.08
N ASN A 52 -17.47 0.86 2.57
CA ASN A 52 -16.67 1.86 1.88
C ASN A 52 -15.44 2.21 2.70
N CYS A 53 -14.28 2.27 2.04
CA CYS A 53 -13.02 2.73 2.61
C CYS A 53 -12.59 4.05 1.95
N TYR A 54 -12.50 5.10 2.75
CA TYR A 54 -12.09 6.43 2.32
C TYR A 54 -10.64 6.70 2.69
N LEU A 55 -9.80 6.89 1.67
CA LEU A 55 -8.39 7.19 1.83
C LEU A 55 -8.19 8.70 1.94
N ARG A 56 -7.55 9.16 3.00
CA ARG A 56 -7.19 10.56 3.21
C ARG A 56 -5.92 10.90 2.43
N ALA A 57 -5.72 12.18 2.19
CA ALA A 57 -4.53 12.67 1.48
C ALA A 57 -3.23 12.12 2.04
N GLY A 58 -2.34 11.65 1.16
CA GLY A 58 -1.01 11.20 1.53
C GLY A 58 -0.44 10.13 0.61
N ILE A 59 0.75 9.67 0.97
CA ILE A 59 1.45 8.58 0.30
C ILE A 59 1.39 7.35 1.20
N TYR A 60 0.92 6.24 0.63
CA TYR A 60 0.79 4.95 1.31
C TYR A 60 1.85 4.00 0.75
N HIS A 61 2.85 3.68 1.56
CA HIS A 61 3.91 2.72 1.23
C HIS A 61 3.53 1.35 1.79
N GLU A 62 2.67 0.64 1.10
CA GLU A 62 2.21 -0.68 1.53
C GLU A 62 1.90 -1.60 0.36
N GLU A 63 2.08 -2.89 0.57
CA GLU A 63 1.58 -3.95 -0.28
C GLU A 63 0.21 -4.39 0.25
N ILE A 64 -0.83 -4.19 -0.55
CA ILE A 64 -2.20 -4.52 -0.15
C ILE A 64 -2.57 -5.88 -0.75
N GLN A 65 -2.85 -6.85 0.11
CA GLN A 65 -3.30 -8.17 -0.28
C GLN A 65 -4.79 -8.34 -0.01
N ILE A 66 -5.58 -8.23 -1.05
CA ILE A 66 -7.04 -8.39 -0.97
C ILE A 66 -7.39 -9.88 -1.11
N ASN A 67 -7.52 -10.53 0.03
CA ASN A 67 -7.94 -11.93 0.11
C ASN A 67 -9.32 -11.99 0.80
N ASN A 68 -10.26 -12.74 0.20
CA ASN A 68 -11.57 -13.03 0.80
C ASN A 68 -12.52 -11.83 0.94
N LEU A 69 -12.33 -10.72 0.23
CA LEU A 69 -13.35 -9.69 0.12
C LEU A 69 -14.50 -10.18 -0.78
N ASN A 70 -15.67 -10.34 -0.19
CA ASN A 70 -16.86 -10.89 -0.85
C ASN A 70 -17.90 -9.81 -1.10
N GLY A 71 -17.58 -8.82 -1.92
CA GLY A 71 -18.54 -7.89 -2.48
C GLY A 71 -19.35 -8.52 -3.59
N ASN A 72 -20.54 -7.97 -3.88
CA ASN A 72 -21.38 -8.36 -5.01
C ASN A 72 -21.84 -7.13 -5.79
N ALA A 73 -22.51 -7.34 -6.92
CA ALA A 73 -22.93 -6.22 -7.78
C ALA A 73 -23.94 -5.24 -7.12
N SER A 74 -24.70 -5.71 -6.13
CA SER A 74 -25.66 -4.87 -5.40
C SER A 74 -25.01 -4.17 -4.21
N ASP A 75 -24.01 -4.81 -3.61
CA ASP A 75 -23.31 -4.35 -2.40
C ASP A 75 -21.79 -4.46 -2.62
N PRO A 76 -21.21 -3.61 -3.49
CA PRO A 76 -19.78 -3.64 -3.76
C PRO A 76 -18.98 -3.15 -2.55
N ILE A 77 -17.76 -3.66 -2.39
CA ILE A 77 -16.77 -3.09 -1.48
C ILE A 77 -16.01 -2.02 -2.27
N THR A 78 -15.94 -0.82 -1.71
CA THR A 78 -15.39 0.33 -2.42
C THR A 78 -14.20 0.92 -1.67
N PHE A 79 -13.08 1.12 -2.39
CA PHE A 79 -11.97 1.95 -1.94
C PHE A 79 -11.91 3.19 -2.82
N THR A 80 -11.89 4.36 -2.20
CA THR A 80 -11.84 5.63 -2.91
C THR A 80 -11.13 6.69 -2.07
N ASN A 81 -10.65 7.75 -2.71
CA ASN A 81 -10.15 8.91 -1.99
C ASN A 81 -11.30 9.69 -1.35
N TYR A 82 -11.04 10.27 -0.19
CA TYR A 82 -12.02 11.12 0.51
C TYR A 82 -12.07 12.51 -0.14
N GLN A 83 -13.26 12.94 -0.61
CA GLN A 83 -13.50 14.28 -1.14
C GLN A 83 -12.45 14.78 -2.14
N ASP A 84 -12.05 13.93 -3.08
CA ASP A 84 -11.01 14.22 -4.09
C ASP A 84 -9.63 14.57 -3.51
N GLU A 85 -9.36 14.23 -2.26
CA GLU A 85 -8.04 14.39 -1.66
C GLU A 85 -6.97 13.62 -2.47
N PRO A 86 -5.75 14.17 -2.65
CA PRO A 86 -4.70 13.51 -3.40
C PRO A 86 -4.15 12.29 -2.64
N VAL A 87 -4.32 11.11 -3.20
CA VAL A 87 -3.85 9.83 -2.65
C VAL A 87 -2.86 9.21 -3.61
N ILE A 88 -1.71 8.78 -3.10
CA ILE A 88 -0.69 8.07 -3.85
C ILE A 88 -0.47 6.71 -3.18
N LEU A 89 -0.68 5.64 -3.93
CA LEU A 89 -0.28 4.29 -3.53
C LEU A 89 1.13 4.05 -4.10
N ASP A 90 2.11 3.90 -3.24
CA ASP A 90 3.51 3.73 -3.60
C ASP A 90 3.99 2.36 -3.13
N GLY A 91 4.27 1.46 -4.06
CA GLY A 91 4.77 0.11 -3.79
C GLY A 91 6.25 0.06 -3.41
N THR A 92 6.91 1.21 -3.21
CA THR A 92 8.31 1.24 -2.76
C THR A 92 8.43 1.17 -1.25
N ILE A 93 9.57 0.66 -0.77
CA ILE A 93 9.92 0.67 0.65
C ILE A 93 10.92 1.82 0.90
N PRO A 94 10.57 2.81 1.72
CA PRO A 94 11.49 3.91 2.03
C PRO A 94 12.73 3.42 2.77
N ILE A 95 13.91 3.86 2.32
CA ILE A 95 15.16 3.61 3.05
C ILE A 95 15.29 4.70 4.13
N THR A 96 14.95 4.33 5.35
CA THR A 96 14.98 5.22 6.53
C THR A 96 16.29 5.14 7.31
N SER A 97 17.15 4.17 7.00
CA SER A 97 18.46 4.01 7.63
C SER A 97 19.37 5.22 7.38
N ALA A 98 20.17 5.61 8.37
CA ALA A 98 21.08 6.74 8.25
C ALA A 98 22.14 6.52 7.17
N TRP A 99 22.34 7.50 6.32
CA TRP A 99 23.40 7.53 5.32
C TRP A 99 24.68 8.11 5.91
N THR A 100 25.80 7.45 5.70
CA THR A 100 27.12 7.89 6.16
C THR A 100 28.05 8.10 4.98
N VAL A 101 28.96 9.06 5.08
CA VAL A 101 29.99 9.26 4.08
C VAL A 101 30.91 8.03 4.07
N HIS A 102 31.15 7.47 2.90
CA HIS A 102 32.09 6.40 2.69
C HIS A 102 33.44 6.91 2.21
N ASP A 103 33.44 7.69 1.12
CA ASP A 103 34.64 8.31 0.55
C ASP A 103 34.23 9.52 -0.31
N GLY A 104 34.77 10.70 -0.06
CA GLY A 104 34.43 11.93 -0.78
C GLY A 104 32.91 12.18 -0.81
N ASN A 105 32.32 12.11 -2.00
CA ASN A 105 30.88 12.29 -2.22
C ASN A 105 30.10 10.97 -2.29
N ILE A 106 30.74 9.85 -1.91
CA ILE A 106 30.08 8.54 -1.89
C ILE A 106 29.48 8.31 -0.51
N TYR A 107 28.19 8.02 -0.48
CA TYR A 107 27.45 7.70 0.74
C TYR A 107 27.09 6.23 0.75
N LYS A 108 27.01 5.66 1.95
CA LYS A 108 26.54 4.29 2.17
C LYS A 108 25.52 4.23 3.29
N THR A 109 24.62 3.28 3.17
CA THR A 109 23.71 2.86 4.23
C THR A 109 23.64 1.34 4.25
N THR A 110 23.12 0.77 5.33
CA THR A 110 22.89 -0.67 5.46
C THR A 110 21.37 -0.92 5.39
N ILE A 111 20.99 -1.91 4.60
CA ILE A 111 19.65 -2.44 4.52
C ILE A 111 19.73 -3.95 4.83
N ASP A 112 18.65 -4.51 5.39
CA ASP A 112 18.56 -5.91 5.85
C ASP A 112 17.68 -6.77 4.93
N PHE A 113 17.35 -6.25 3.74
CA PHE A 113 16.57 -6.93 2.72
C PHE A 113 17.22 -6.77 1.34
N ASP A 114 16.90 -7.70 0.44
CA ASP A 114 17.36 -7.64 -0.96
C ASP A 114 16.63 -6.54 -1.73
N ILE A 115 17.41 -5.73 -2.48
CA ILE A 115 16.85 -4.70 -3.36
C ILE A 115 17.01 -5.12 -4.82
N TRP A 116 15.91 -5.03 -5.56
CA TRP A 116 15.89 -5.26 -7.00
C TRP A 116 15.94 -3.95 -7.79
N GLN A 117 15.39 -2.90 -7.22
CA GLN A 117 15.31 -1.57 -7.80
C GLN A 117 15.54 -0.53 -6.71
N LEU A 118 16.24 0.53 -7.05
CA LEU A 118 16.45 1.69 -6.18
C LEU A 118 15.94 2.93 -6.89
N PHE A 119 15.16 3.74 -6.17
CA PHE A 119 14.65 5.01 -6.67
C PHE A 119 15.22 6.16 -5.84
N ALA A 120 15.59 7.25 -6.49
CA ALA A 120 15.89 8.52 -5.86
C ALA A 120 15.18 9.63 -6.63
N GLU A 121 14.50 10.53 -5.94
CA GLU A 121 13.73 11.63 -6.52
C GLU A 121 12.76 11.15 -7.64
N ASN A 122 12.06 10.05 -7.40
CA ASN A 122 11.15 9.39 -8.34
C ASN A 122 11.80 8.88 -9.64
N ARG A 123 13.11 8.73 -9.65
CA ARG A 123 13.86 8.16 -10.78
C ARG A 123 14.49 6.85 -10.38
N MET A 124 14.27 5.83 -11.22
CA MET A 124 14.94 4.55 -11.03
C MET A 124 16.45 4.71 -11.27
N LEU A 125 17.24 4.26 -10.30
CA LEU A 125 18.69 4.20 -10.43
C LEU A 125 19.11 2.87 -11.04
N ILE A 126 20.18 2.92 -11.81
CA ILE A 126 20.78 1.73 -12.40
C ILE A 126 21.73 1.11 -11.37
N SER A 127 21.62 -0.19 -11.16
CA SER A 127 22.59 -0.93 -10.35
C SER A 127 24.00 -0.74 -10.89
N ALA A 128 24.93 -0.42 -10.01
CA ALA A 128 26.32 -0.31 -10.39
C ALA A 128 26.82 -1.65 -10.95
N ARG A 129 27.43 -1.61 -12.12
CA ARG A 129 28.04 -2.77 -12.78
C ARG A 129 29.30 -2.34 -13.51
N TRP A 130 30.14 -3.27 -13.80
CA TRP A 130 31.33 -3.04 -14.61
C TRP A 130 31.22 -3.83 -15.92
N PRO A 131 31.46 -3.18 -17.08
CA PRO A 131 31.58 -1.74 -17.27
C PRO A 131 30.26 -0.98 -17.02
N ASN A 132 30.36 0.33 -16.75
CA ASN A 132 29.19 1.17 -16.56
C ASN A 132 28.33 1.18 -17.83
N VAL A 133 27.03 1.06 -17.66
CA VAL A 133 26.03 1.14 -18.74
C VAL A 133 25.11 2.33 -18.52
N ASN A 134 24.59 2.89 -19.58
CA ASN A 134 23.68 4.00 -19.55
C ASN A 134 22.36 3.59 -20.27
N LEU A 135 21.22 3.92 -19.67
CA LEU A 135 19.92 3.69 -20.29
C LEU A 135 19.68 4.57 -21.52
N GLU A 136 20.30 5.76 -21.55
CA GLU A 136 20.06 6.75 -22.60
C GLU A 136 20.79 6.41 -23.91
N ASP A 137 21.93 5.71 -23.85
CA ASP A 137 22.74 5.33 -24.99
C ASP A 137 22.53 3.91 -25.48
N ASN A 138 21.54 3.21 -24.90
CA ASN A 138 21.21 1.82 -25.23
C ASN A 138 22.30 0.80 -24.85
N SER A 139 23.34 1.20 -24.13
CA SER A 139 24.43 0.32 -23.75
C SER A 139 23.99 -0.84 -22.83
N LEU A 140 22.80 -0.69 -22.22
CA LEU A 140 22.18 -1.75 -21.40
C LEU A 140 21.86 -3.02 -22.22
N TRP A 141 21.57 -2.86 -23.50
CA TRP A 141 21.08 -3.91 -24.40
C TRP A 141 22.13 -4.39 -25.40
N ASN A 142 23.22 -3.69 -25.50
CA ASN A 142 24.31 -4.06 -26.38
C ASN A 142 25.29 -4.96 -25.64
N ASP A 143 25.28 -6.21 -26.05
CA ASP A 143 26.33 -7.19 -26.03
C ASP A 143 26.41 -8.23 -24.93
N GLU A 144 26.74 -9.39 -25.43
CA GLU A 144 27.19 -10.57 -24.70
C GLU A 144 28.37 -10.31 -23.74
N GLU A 145 29.10 -9.19 -23.94
CA GLU A 145 30.22 -8.76 -23.09
C GLU A 145 29.80 -8.16 -21.74
N PHE A 146 28.57 -7.66 -21.64
CA PHE A 146 28.06 -7.00 -20.41
C PHE A 146 27.42 -7.95 -19.40
N TRP A 147 27.05 -9.12 -19.82
CA TRP A 147 26.59 -10.17 -18.93
C TRP A 147 27.77 -11.01 -18.49
N GLY A 148 28.57 -10.48 -17.57
CA GLY A 148 29.64 -11.24 -16.96
C GLY A 148 29.10 -12.52 -16.37
N HIS A 149 29.56 -13.63 -16.93
CA HIS A 149 29.33 -14.95 -16.35
C HIS A 149 30.09 -15.00 -15.01
N GLY A 150 29.34 -14.84 -13.90
CA GLY A 150 29.82 -15.14 -12.57
C GLY A 150 29.66 -16.63 -12.29
#